data_5e57d8deb5306bc4ccb3b7837f5f5c7f
#
_entry.id   5e57d8deb5306bc4ccb3b7837f5f5c7f
#
_cell.length_a   1.000
_cell.length_b   1.000
_cell.length_c   1.000
_cell.angle_alpha   90.00
_cell.angle_beta   90.00
_cell.angle_gamma   90.00
#
_symmetry.space_group_name_H-M   'P 1'
#
loop_
_entity.id
_entity.type
_entity.pdbx_description
1 polymer ?
#
loop_
_entity_poly.entity_id
_entity_poly.type
_entity_poly.pdbx_seq_one_letter_code
_entity_poly.pdbx_strand_id
1 'polypeptide(L)'
;MNVDRIRQEDKLFCKACLSPVIIKAGEIKIPHFAHEKSTKCAFASEGESQQHLLAKSQLMSWFCYQGIAVDLECYFPTITRQADIFVNHKSVIEFQCSSVPISELVRRTMDYLSLELDVYWILGQPIRKERGRIYLTAFQLAFIQSEPKLGYHFWHYSPEKEIFTLFYHLTFEKGRSFFASEMQFSLKENLNDWKRKIARIISRVAYVKRDRGLERQKICFYYAKFKKHGQFMKKLYNAGYYLHYLPKEVGVDLAEQFLVITPAIEWQFDLWDSFFNRLEKGDTFSEVYFFEKFRLVVTNVSTIWPPSDEYLKLGLAYIDYLVETGVIGVIPEKRYRMKREMVCIHEAVH
;
A
#
# COMPACT_ATOMS: atom_id res chain seq x y z
N MET A 1 11.53 -26.37 21.51
CA MET A 1 12.31 -27.25 20.60
C MET A 1 13.54 -27.75 21.37
N ASN A 2 13.76 -29.05 21.51
CA ASN A 2 14.95 -29.59 22.21
C ASN A 2 16.10 -29.66 21.20
N VAL A 3 16.97 -28.64 21.22
CA VAL A 3 18.09 -28.47 20.27
C VAL A 3 19.09 -29.60 20.34
N ASP A 4 19.32 -30.17 21.56
CA ASP A 4 20.31 -31.24 21.77
C ASP A 4 19.84 -32.58 21.18
N ARG A 5 18.52 -32.83 21.19
CA ARG A 5 17.94 -33.98 20.53
C ARG A 5 18.08 -33.89 19.00
N ILE A 6 17.83 -32.69 18.44
CA ILE A 6 17.93 -32.46 16.99
C ILE A 6 19.40 -32.57 16.50
N ARG A 7 20.37 -32.16 17.32
CA ARG A 7 21.80 -32.29 16.99
C ARG A 7 22.27 -33.77 16.93
N GLN A 8 21.53 -34.67 17.55
CA GLN A 8 21.80 -36.10 17.58
C GLN A 8 21.10 -36.88 16.47
N GLU A 9 20.12 -36.26 15.81
CA GLU A 9 19.42 -36.85 14.67
C GLU A 9 20.28 -36.74 13.41
N ASP A 10 20.18 -37.76 12.52
CA ASP A 10 20.88 -37.85 11.26
C ASP A 10 20.68 -36.62 10.37
N LYS A 11 21.63 -36.40 9.46
CA LYS A 11 21.73 -35.26 8.55
C LYS A 11 20.38 -34.58 8.19
N LEU A 12 20.22 -33.37 8.63
CA LEU A 12 19.04 -32.52 8.27
C LEU A 12 19.26 -31.88 6.89
N PHE A 13 18.22 -31.83 6.09
CA PHE A 13 18.28 -31.34 4.72
C PHE A 13 17.32 -30.20 4.50
N CYS A 14 17.72 -29.23 3.68
CA CYS A 14 16.83 -28.17 3.21
C CYS A 14 15.73 -28.75 2.31
N LYS A 15 14.48 -28.50 2.58
CA LYS A 15 13.34 -28.98 1.79
C LYS A 15 13.36 -28.47 0.34
N ALA A 16 13.99 -27.32 0.08
CA ALA A 16 14.01 -26.69 -1.23
C ALA A 16 15.16 -27.17 -2.13
N CYS A 17 16.39 -27.30 -1.60
CA CYS A 17 17.57 -27.67 -2.40
C CYS A 17 18.15 -29.03 -2.03
N LEU A 18 17.60 -29.73 -1.05
CA LEU A 18 18.03 -31.03 -0.52
C LEU A 18 19.48 -31.05 -0.03
N SER A 19 20.13 -29.89 0.11
CA SER A 19 21.46 -29.80 0.68
C SER A 19 21.41 -29.87 2.21
N PRO A 20 22.47 -30.38 2.85
CA PRO A 20 22.57 -30.48 4.30
C PRO A 20 22.42 -29.09 4.95
N VAL A 21 21.71 -29.01 6.07
CA VAL A 21 21.60 -27.86 6.91
C VAL A 21 22.08 -28.13 8.32
N ILE A 22 22.60 -27.10 8.97
CA ILE A 22 23.06 -27.17 10.36
C ILE A 22 22.12 -26.37 11.25
N ILE A 23 21.92 -26.80 12.49
CA ILE A 23 21.21 -26.01 13.48
C ILE A 23 22.18 -25.01 14.10
N LYS A 24 21.86 -23.71 13.93
CA LYS A 24 22.54 -22.64 14.65
C LYS A 24 21.73 -22.32 15.89
N ALA A 25 22.29 -22.61 17.04
CA ALA A 25 21.73 -22.30 18.34
C ALA A 25 22.85 -21.74 19.20
N GLY A 26 22.81 -20.47 19.50
CA GLY A 26 23.74 -19.76 20.38
C GLY A 26 22.95 -18.94 21.40
N GLU A 27 23.65 -18.31 22.34
CA GLU A 27 23.02 -17.52 23.42
C GLU A 27 22.33 -16.25 22.92
N ILE A 28 22.72 -15.74 21.73
CA ILE A 28 22.24 -14.46 21.19
C ILE A 28 21.14 -14.63 20.13
N LYS A 29 21.12 -15.75 19.39
CA LYS A 29 20.18 -15.97 18.28
C LYS A 29 19.24 -17.13 18.57
N ILE A 30 17.98 -16.94 18.23
CA ILE A 30 16.96 -18.00 18.28
C ILE A 30 17.47 -19.22 17.46
N PRO A 31 17.34 -20.44 17.95
CA PRO A 31 17.72 -21.63 17.22
C PRO A 31 17.03 -21.70 15.86
N HIS A 32 17.81 -21.84 14.79
CA HIS A 32 17.33 -21.92 13.42
C HIS A 32 18.22 -22.80 12.56
N PHE A 33 17.66 -23.32 11.46
CA PHE A 33 18.43 -24.07 10.47
C PHE A 33 19.14 -23.11 9.51
N ALA A 34 20.36 -23.44 9.12
CA ALA A 34 21.13 -22.66 8.16
C ALA A 34 21.92 -23.59 7.24
N HIS A 35 22.08 -23.17 5.99
CA HIS A 35 23.01 -23.83 5.08
C HIS A 35 24.46 -23.58 5.51
N GLU A 36 25.35 -24.49 5.14
CA GLU A 36 26.79 -24.25 5.21
C GLU A 36 27.16 -23.11 4.21
N LYS A 37 28.22 -22.35 4.54
CA LYS A 37 28.63 -21.17 3.76
C LYS A 37 28.88 -21.40 2.27
N SER A 38 29.18 -22.62 1.87
CA SER A 38 29.50 -23.03 0.50
C SER A 38 28.27 -23.44 -0.33
N THR A 39 27.09 -23.57 0.29
CA THR A 39 25.89 -24.09 -0.38
C THR A 39 25.19 -22.98 -1.19
N LYS A 40 25.11 -23.18 -2.50
CA LYS A 40 24.31 -22.34 -3.38
C LYS A 40 22.84 -22.79 -3.33
N CYS A 41 22.03 -22.18 -2.48
CA CYS A 41 20.60 -22.39 -2.44
C CYS A 41 19.90 -21.08 -2.78
N ALA A 42 18.95 -21.09 -3.70
CA ALA A 42 18.15 -19.92 -4.04
C ALA A 42 17.34 -19.38 -2.84
N PHE A 43 17.16 -20.21 -1.82
CA PHE A 43 16.49 -19.91 -0.55
C PHE A 43 17.45 -19.81 0.64
N ALA A 44 18.77 -19.90 0.42
CA ALA A 44 19.73 -19.48 1.42
C ALA A 44 19.61 -17.97 1.55
N SER A 45 18.56 -17.53 2.24
CA SER A 45 18.27 -16.15 2.48
C SER A 45 19.50 -15.47 3.06
N GLU A 46 19.75 -14.24 2.63
CA GLU A 46 20.49 -13.26 3.40
C GLU A 46 19.98 -13.38 4.84
N GLY A 47 20.90 -13.56 5.81
CA GLY A 47 20.57 -14.00 7.15
C GLY A 47 19.35 -13.31 7.73
N GLU A 48 18.30 -14.05 8.01
CA GLU A 48 17.07 -13.54 8.60
C GLU A 48 17.35 -12.72 9.84
N SER A 49 16.67 -11.59 9.98
CA SER A 49 16.81 -10.76 11.17
C SER A 49 16.28 -11.51 12.40
N GLN A 50 16.84 -11.21 13.57
CA GLN A 50 16.35 -11.79 14.84
C GLN A 50 14.85 -11.48 15.04
N GLN A 51 14.39 -10.31 14.63
CA GLN A 51 12.98 -9.91 14.68
C GLN A 51 12.10 -10.82 13.81
N HIS A 52 12.56 -11.20 12.62
CA HIS A 52 11.83 -12.09 11.72
C HIS A 52 11.70 -13.49 12.30
N LEU A 53 12.80 -14.07 12.79
CA LEU A 53 12.80 -15.38 13.44
C LEU A 53 11.90 -15.40 14.68
N LEU A 54 11.94 -14.35 15.50
CA LEU A 54 11.09 -14.22 16.68
C LEU A 54 9.62 -14.19 16.30
N ALA A 55 9.24 -13.37 15.30
CA ALA A 55 7.86 -13.31 14.83
C ALA A 55 7.35 -14.66 14.36
N LYS A 56 8.09 -15.36 13.50
CA LYS A 56 7.70 -16.69 13.01
C LYS A 56 7.50 -17.68 14.16
N SER A 57 8.42 -17.71 15.13
CA SER A 57 8.34 -18.61 16.28
C SER A 57 7.11 -18.32 17.16
N GLN A 58 6.85 -17.05 17.44
CA GLN A 58 5.70 -16.62 18.25
C GLN A 58 4.37 -16.94 17.57
N LEU A 59 4.27 -16.65 16.25
CA LEU A 59 3.05 -16.93 15.48
C LEU A 59 2.79 -18.44 15.37
N MET A 60 3.82 -19.23 15.09
CA MET A 60 3.68 -20.68 15.12
C MET A 60 3.16 -21.18 16.46
N SER A 61 3.77 -20.74 17.56
CA SER A 61 3.35 -21.15 18.91
C SER A 61 1.91 -20.74 19.19
N TRP A 62 1.51 -19.53 18.76
CA TRP A 62 0.15 -19.03 18.94
C TRP A 62 -0.88 -19.85 18.15
N PHE A 63 -0.60 -20.16 16.87
CA PHE A 63 -1.50 -21.01 16.07
C PHE A 63 -1.58 -22.44 16.63
N CYS A 64 -0.46 -23.04 17.03
CA CYS A 64 -0.45 -24.35 17.68
C CYS A 64 -1.31 -24.36 18.97
N TYR A 65 -1.18 -23.30 19.80
CA TYR A 65 -1.99 -23.16 21.02
C TYR A 65 -3.49 -23.07 20.73
N GLN A 66 -3.87 -22.50 19.56
CA GLN A 66 -5.27 -22.44 19.09
C GLN A 66 -5.77 -23.78 18.50
N GLY A 67 -4.92 -24.82 18.41
CA GLY A 67 -5.26 -26.06 17.72
C GLY A 67 -5.34 -25.93 16.21
N ILE A 68 -4.69 -24.92 15.64
CA ILE A 68 -4.68 -24.64 14.20
C ILE A 68 -3.45 -25.27 13.57
N ALA A 69 -3.62 -26.02 12.48
CA ALA A 69 -2.51 -26.60 11.74
C ALA A 69 -1.63 -25.48 11.14
N VAL A 70 -0.32 -25.55 11.41
CA VAL A 70 0.63 -24.53 10.96
C VAL A 70 1.98 -25.17 10.65
N ASP A 71 2.53 -24.78 9.51
CA ASP A 71 3.88 -25.15 9.07
C ASP A 71 4.73 -23.87 8.91
N LEU A 72 5.96 -23.92 9.44
CA LEU A 72 6.96 -22.89 9.17
C LEU A 72 7.75 -23.25 7.91
N GLU A 73 8.12 -22.20 7.16
CA GLU A 73 9.00 -22.34 5.99
C GLU A 73 8.49 -23.40 5.01
N CYS A 74 7.19 -23.38 4.74
CA CYS A 74 6.55 -24.32 3.83
C CYS A 74 7.01 -24.06 2.40
N TYR A 75 7.66 -25.05 1.79
CA TYR A 75 8.12 -24.95 0.42
C TYR A 75 7.07 -25.43 -0.59
N PHE A 76 6.81 -24.61 -1.60
CA PHE A 76 5.89 -24.86 -2.72
C PHE A 76 6.70 -25.12 -4.01
N PRO A 77 6.96 -26.39 -4.38
CA PRO A 77 7.81 -26.71 -5.54
C PRO A 77 7.31 -26.12 -6.86
N THR A 78 6.00 -26.13 -7.08
CA THR A 78 5.36 -25.68 -8.32
C THR A 78 5.68 -24.24 -8.67
N ILE A 79 5.75 -23.36 -7.66
CA ILE A 79 6.03 -21.94 -7.81
C ILE A 79 7.44 -21.56 -7.34
N THR A 80 8.21 -22.53 -6.87
CA THR A 80 9.55 -22.32 -6.33
C THR A 80 9.57 -21.23 -5.25
N ARG A 81 8.70 -21.35 -4.24
CA ARG A 81 8.54 -20.40 -3.12
C ARG A 81 8.56 -21.09 -1.78
N GLN A 82 9.06 -20.38 -0.79
CA GLN A 82 9.01 -20.78 0.60
C GLN A 82 8.25 -19.71 1.38
N ALA A 83 7.11 -20.09 1.97
CA ALA A 83 6.30 -19.20 2.79
C ALA A 83 6.83 -19.17 4.22
N ASP A 84 6.81 -17.99 4.86
CA ASP A 84 7.21 -17.87 6.27
C ASP A 84 6.34 -18.76 7.17
N ILE A 85 5.04 -18.70 7.00
CA ILE A 85 4.05 -19.47 7.79
C ILE A 85 2.92 -19.92 6.86
N PHE A 86 2.57 -21.20 6.94
CA PHE A 86 1.45 -21.78 6.20
C PHE A 86 0.42 -22.33 7.18
N VAL A 87 -0.83 -21.89 7.08
CA VAL A 87 -1.91 -22.13 8.06
C VAL A 87 -3.06 -22.87 7.40
N ASN A 88 -3.53 -23.94 8.06
CA ASN A 88 -4.67 -24.77 7.63
C ASN A 88 -4.60 -25.21 6.16
N HIS A 89 -3.40 -25.43 5.63
CA HIS A 89 -3.17 -25.82 4.23
C HIS A 89 -3.86 -24.89 3.20
N LYS A 90 -4.14 -23.64 3.59
CA LYS A 90 -4.87 -22.68 2.74
C LYS A 90 -4.30 -21.27 2.77
N SER A 91 -3.78 -20.82 3.89
CA SER A 91 -3.38 -19.42 4.06
C SER A 91 -1.87 -19.28 4.24
N VAL A 92 -1.27 -18.40 3.48
CA VAL A 92 0.14 -18.00 3.63
C VAL A 92 0.20 -16.69 4.40
N ILE A 93 1.05 -16.64 5.42
CA ILE A 93 1.37 -15.43 6.16
C ILE A 93 2.83 -15.10 5.95
N GLU A 94 3.11 -13.92 5.45
CA GLU A 94 4.42 -13.36 5.20
C GLU A 94 4.70 -12.22 6.16
N PHE A 95 5.83 -12.24 6.85
CA PHE A 95 6.21 -11.21 7.81
C PHE A 95 7.40 -10.40 7.31
N GLN A 96 7.21 -9.13 7.00
CA GLN A 96 8.21 -8.32 6.33
C GLN A 96 8.80 -7.24 7.24
N CYS A 97 10.04 -7.43 7.68
CA CYS A 97 10.77 -6.50 8.54
C CYS A 97 11.65 -5.51 7.77
N SER A 98 12.27 -5.95 6.69
CA SER A 98 13.21 -5.16 5.90
C SER A 98 12.60 -4.68 4.60
N SER A 99 13.09 -3.57 4.05
CA SER A 99 12.65 -3.13 2.73
C SER A 99 13.29 -3.98 1.64
N VAL A 100 12.44 -4.49 0.76
CA VAL A 100 12.83 -5.18 -0.48
C VAL A 100 12.11 -4.50 -1.65
N PRO A 101 12.51 -4.75 -2.92
CA PRO A 101 11.77 -4.24 -4.06
C PRO A 101 10.30 -4.66 -4.00
N ILE A 102 9.37 -3.70 -4.15
CA ILE A 102 7.91 -3.98 -4.11
C ILE A 102 7.53 -4.99 -5.19
N SER A 103 8.19 -4.96 -6.35
CA SER A 103 8.01 -5.94 -7.42
C SER A 103 8.27 -7.39 -6.98
N GLU A 104 9.18 -7.61 -6.03
CA GLU A 104 9.40 -8.94 -5.46
C GLU A 104 8.23 -9.39 -4.58
N LEU A 105 7.69 -8.49 -3.75
CA LEU A 105 6.51 -8.78 -2.94
C LEU A 105 5.28 -9.06 -3.81
N VAL A 106 5.09 -8.28 -4.88
CA VAL A 106 4.04 -8.50 -5.88
C VAL A 106 4.18 -9.89 -6.50
N ARG A 107 5.40 -10.24 -6.96
CA ARG A 107 5.66 -11.55 -7.56
C ARG A 107 5.35 -12.69 -6.59
N ARG A 108 5.81 -12.60 -5.33
CA ARG A 108 5.49 -13.60 -4.30
C ARG A 108 3.99 -13.73 -4.08
N THR A 109 3.28 -12.62 -4.00
CA THR A 109 1.81 -12.63 -3.85
C THR A 109 1.14 -13.33 -5.03
N MET A 110 1.51 -12.99 -6.27
CA MET A 110 0.93 -13.61 -7.47
C MET A 110 1.23 -15.10 -7.55
N ASP A 111 2.45 -15.52 -7.17
CA ASP A 111 2.84 -16.91 -7.12
C ASP A 111 1.93 -17.71 -6.16
N TYR A 112 1.68 -17.20 -4.93
CA TYR A 112 0.77 -17.86 -3.98
C TYR A 112 -0.68 -17.86 -4.46
N LEU A 113 -1.16 -16.74 -5.02
CA LEU A 113 -2.52 -16.65 -5.56
C LEU A 113 -2.75 -17.61 -6.74
N SER A 114 -1.71 -17.93 -7.53
CA SER A 114 -1.79 -18.92 -8.60
C SER A 114 -2.08 -20.36 -8.11
N LEU A 115 -1.82 -20.61 -6.83
CA LEU A 115 -2.17 -21.85 -6.12
C LEU A 115 -3.50 -21.73 -5.33
N GLU A 116 -4.27 -20.70 -5.57
CA GLU A 116 -5.54 -20.42 -4.87
C GLU A 116 -5.39 -20.29 -3.34
N LEU A 117 -4.21 -19.84 -2.89
CA LEU A 117 -3.94 -19.61 -1.48
C LEU A 117 -4.35 -18.20 -1.05
N ASP A 118 -4.89 -18.10 0.15
CA ASP A 118 -5.09 -16.80 0.79
C ASP A 118 -3.74 -16.25 1.25
N VAL A 119 -3.43 -14.98 0.93
CA VAL A 119 -2.14 -14.37 1.25
C VAL A 119 -2.33 -13.24 2.25
N TYR A 120 -1.54 -13.24 3.32
CA TYR A 120 -1.54 -12.21 4.34
C TYR A 120 -0.14 -11.65 4.53
N TRP A 121 0.03 -10.36 4.27
CA TRP A 121 1.27 -9.65 4.53
C TRP A 121 1.18 -8.88 5.84
N ILE A 122 2.16 -9.09 6.70
CA ILE A 122 2.27 -8.42 7.99
C ILE A 122 3.53 -7.57 7.99
N LEU A 123 3.36 -6.29 8.23
CA LEU A 123 4.46 -5.32 8.31
C LEU A 123 5.14 -5.40 9.68
N GLY A 124 6.45 -5.63 9.70
CA GLY A 124 7.26 -5.65 10.91
C GLY A 124 8.03 -4.36 11.18
N GLN A 125 8.08 -3.44 10.20
CA GLN A 125 8.77 -2.17 10.36
C GLN A 125 8.02 -1.22 11.30
N PRO A 126 8.72 -0.44 12.14
CA PRO A 126 8.08 0.51 13.04
C PRO A 126 7.30 1.58 12.27
N ILE A 127 6.11 1.90 12.76
CA ILE A 127 5.26 2.97 12.21
C ILE A 127 5.52 4.26 12.98
N ARG A 128 5.97 5.29 12.26
CA ARG A 128 6.13 6.62 12.84
C ARG A 128 4.77 7.22 13.16
N LYS A 129 4.59 7.60 14.42
CA LYS A 129 3.38 8.27 14.92
C LYS A 129 3.75 9.64 15.46
N GLU A 130 2.97 10.65 15.08
CA GLU A 130 3.16 12.01 15.57
C GLU A 130 1.82 12.78 15.53
N ARG A 131 1.44 13.38 16.66
CA ARG A 131 0.24 14.24 16.80
C ARG A 131 -1.05 13.58 16.26
N GLY A 132 -1.27 12.31 16.61
CA GLY A 132 -2.46 11.55 16.19
C GLY A 132 -2.46 11.10 14.72
N ARG A 133 -1.33 11.18 14.05
CA ARG A 133 -1.14 10.74 12.67
C ARG A 133 -0.12 9.63 12.59
N ILE A 134 -0.22 8.83 11.54
CA ILE A 134 0.82 7.89 11.12
C ILE A 134 1.48 8.40 9.85
N TYR A 135 2.77 8.10 9.71
CA TYR A 135 3.57 8.47 8.55
C TYR A 135 4.12 7.19 7.91
N LEU A 136 3.73 6.93 6.67
CA LEU A 136 4.11 5.71 5.96
C LEU A 136 5.19 6.00 4.92
N THR A 137 6.22 5.16 4.88
CA THR A 137 7.22 5.18 3.81
C THR A 137 6.60 4.69 2.50
N ALA A 138 7.27 4.88 1.35
CA ALA A 138 6.80 4.33 0.08
C ALA A 138 6.66 2.80 0.13
N PHE A 139 7.55 2.12 0.83
CA PHE A 139 7.49 0.69 1.04
C PHE A 139 6.28 0.28 1.88
N GLN A 140 6.02 0.99 2.99
CA GLN A 140 4.90 0.70 3.88
C GLN A 140 3.53 0.94 3.21
N LEU A 141 3.43 1.91 2.30
CA LEU A 141 2.22 2.15 1.51
C LEU A 141 1.80 0.91 0.69
N ALA A 142 2.77 0.11 0.25
CA ALA A 142 2.49 -1.08 -0.55
C ALA A 142 1.68 -2.15 0.20
N PHE A 143 1.66 -2.11 1.54
CA PHE A 143 0.90 -3.05 2.38
C PHE A 143 -0.56 -2.66 2.56
N ILE A 144 -0.96 -1.45 2.13
CA ILE A 144 -2.36 -1.00 2.26
C ILE A 144 -3.25 -1.85 1.37
N GLN A 145 -4.34 -2.33 1.97
CA GLN A 145 -5.44 -3.04 1.33
C GLN A 145 -6.72 -2.23 1.48
N SER A 146 -7.73 -2.57 0.71
CA SER A 146 -9.07 -1.97 0.79
C SER A 146 -10.13 -3.04 1.00
N GLU A 147 -10.95 -2.88 2.02
CA GLU A 147 -12.13 -3.70 2.30
C GLU A 147 -13.32 -2.81 2.66
N PRO A 148 -14.56 -3.23 2.31
CA PRO A 148 -15.75 -2.39 2.56
C PRO A 148 -15.90 -1.97 4.02
N LYS A 149 -15.56 -2.85 4.97
CA LYS A 149 -15.74 -2.61 6.41
C LYS A 149 -14.58 -1.86 7.04
N LEU A 150 -13.36 -2.23 6.68
CA LEU A 150 -12.13 -1.68 7.25
C LEU A 150 -11.66 -0.42 6.52
N GLY A 151 -12.21 -0.14 5.34
CA GLY A 151 -11.68 0.86 4.44
C GLY A 151 -10.24 0.51 4.04
N TYR A 152 -9.41 1.52 3.81
CA TYR A 152 -7.97 1.31 3.64
C TYR A 152 -7.36 0.91 4.96
N HIS A 153 -6.60 -0.21 4.97
CA HIS A 153 -6.03 -0.79 6.18
C HIS A 153 -4.76 -1.58 5.89
N PHE A 154 -3.99 -1.87 6.95
CA PHE A 154 -2.87 -2.80 6.93
C PHE A 154 -2.62 -3.40 8.31
N TRP A 155 -1.93 -4.56 8.33
CA TRP A 155 -1.53 -5.23 9.53
C TRP A 155 -0.07 -4.95 9.88
N HIS A 156 0.19 -4.68 11.15
CA HIS A 156 1.51 -4.52 11.72
C HIS A 156 1.68 -5.45 12.92
N TYR A 157 2.86 -6.04 13.07
CA TYR A 157 3.19 -6.84 14.23
C TYR A 157 4.51 -6.41 14.85
N SER A 158 4.55 -6.27 16.20
CA SER A 158 5.74 -6.01 17.00
C SER A 158 6.06 -7.26 17.82
N PRO A 159 7.07 -8.06 17.43
CA PRO A 159 7.45 -9.27 18.16
C PRO A 159 7.90 -8.99 19.60
N GLU A 160 8.59 -7.87 19.84
CA GLU A 160 9.06 -7.49 21.17
C GLU A 160 7.92 -7.23 22.17
N LYS A 161 6.74 -6.84 21.66
CA LYS A 161 5.53 -6.57 22.45
C LYS A 161 4.50 -7.70 22.37
N GLU A 162 4.68 -8.63 21.46
CA GLU A 162 3.69 -9.67 21.13
C GLU A 162 2.31 -9.09 20.75
N ILE A 163 2.31 -7.95 20.06
CA ILE A 163 1.09 -7.21 19.71
C ILE A 163 0.97 -7.03 18.20
N PHE A 164 -0.17 -7.48 17.67
CA PHE A 164 -0.66 -7.04 16.37
C PHE A 164 -1.39 -5.71 16.49
N THR A 165 -1.23 -4.88 15.51
CA THR A 165 -2.01 -3.65 15.34
C THR A 165 -2.63 -3.65 13.96
N LEU A 166 -3.95 -3.65 13.90
CA LEU A 166 -4.71 -3.33 12.69
C LEU A 166 -4.85 -1.81 12.62
N PHE A 167 -4.22 -1.21 11.64
CA PHE A 167 -4.48 0.17 11.24
C PHE A 167 -5.60 0.14 10.19
N TYR A 168 -6.71 0.81 10.45
CA TYR A 168 -7.90 0.77 9.59
C TYR A 168 -8.55 2.15 9.47
N HIS A 169 -9.47 2.31 8.51
CA HIS A 169 -10.05 3.59 8.12
C HIS A 169 -8.97 4.64 7.85
N LEU A 170 -7.91 4.24 7.14
CA LEU A 170 -6.86 5.17 6.78
C LEU A 170 -7.44 6.29 5.94
N THR A 171 -7.21 7.51 6.36
CA THR A 171 -7.59 8.70 5.62
C THR A 171 -6.36 9.53 5.34
N PHE A 172 -6.06 9.70 4.06
CA PHE A 172 -4.92 10.49 3.61
C PHE A 172 -5.09 11.95 4.04
N GLU A 173 -4.05 12.54 4.60
CA GLU A 173 -4.00 13.95 4.92
C GLU A 173 -3.18 14.71 3.86
N LYS A 174 -1.89 14.44 3.78
CA LYS A 174 -0.94 15.02 2.81
C LYS A 174 0.37 14.26 2.77
N GLY A 175 1.07 14.29 1.64
CA GLY A 175 2.38 13.67 1.49
C GLY A 175 2.34 12.17 1.79
N ARG A 176 2.76 11.77 2.99
CA ARG A 176 2.71 10.38 3.48
C ARG A 176 2.08 10.28 4.85
N SER A 177 1.26 11.25 5.21
CA SER A 177 0.58 11.39 6.50
C SER A 177 -0.86 10.92 6.39
N PHE A 178 -1.28 10.11 7.36
CA PHE A 178 -2.65 9.56 7.43
C PHE A 178 -3.20 9.70 8.83
N PHE A 179 -4.51 9.91 8.92
CA PHE A 179 -5.26 9.55 10.10
C PHE A 179 -5.63 8.07 9.98
N ALA A 180 -5.59 7.35 11.08
CA ALA A 180 -5.96 5.95 11.14
C ALA A 180 -6.62 5.63 12.48
N SER A 181 -7.60 4.74 12.45
CA SER A 181 -8.04 4.05 13.66
C SER A 181 -7.11 2.87 13.92
N GLU A 182 -6.92 2.52 15.18
CA GLU A 182 -6.03 1.43 15.59
C GLU A 182 -6.78 0.44 16.48
N MET A 183 -6.55 -0.84 16.24
CA MET A 183 -7.02 -1.91 17.12
C MET A 183 -5.87 -2.87 17.40
N GLN A 184 -5.64 -3.12 18.69
CA GLN A 184 -4.56 -3.99 19.13
C GLN A 184 -5.10 -5.37 19.53
N PHE A 185 -4.27 -6.38 19.23
CA PHE A 185 -4.53 -7.79 19.49
C PHE A 185 -3.26 -8.41 20.09
N SER A 186 -3.40 -9.01 21.26
CA SER A 186 -2.31 -9.71 21.93
C SER A 186 -2.30 -11.20 21.52
N LEU A 187 -1.12 -11.81 21.41
CA LEU A 187 -1.01 -13.25 21.26
C LEU A 187 -1.51 -14.05 22.47
N LYS A 188 -1.84 -13.37 23.58
CA LYS A 188 -2.53 -13.99 24.74
C LYS A 188 -4.03 -14.18 24.50
N GLU A 189 -4.59 -13.51 23.49
CA GLU A 189 -5.99 -13.65 23.10
C GLU A 189 -6.14 -14.78 22.08
N ASN A 190 -7.34 -15.38 22.04
CA ASN A 190 -7.64 -16.38 21.02
C ASN A 190 -8.17 -15.74 19.73
N LEU A 191 -8.13 -16.50 18.62
CA LEU A 191 -8.55 -16.02 17.29
C LEU A 191 -10.04 -15.60 17.26
N ASN A 192 -10.91 -16.23 18.05
CA ASN A 192 -12.33 -15.87 18.12
C ASN A 192 -12.52 -14.50 18.79
N ASP A 193 -11.67 -14.15 19.78
CA ASP A 193 -11.67 -12.82 20.36
C ASP A 193 -11.27 -11.76 19.33
N TRP A 194 -10.27 -12.05 18.51
CA TRP A 194 -9.88 -11.17 17.40
C TRP A 194 -11.02 -10.98 16.41
N LYS A 195 -11.65 -12.07 15.95
CA LYS A 195 -12.81 -12.02 15.07
C LYS A 195 -13.95 -11.17 15.65
N ARG A 196 -14.24 -11.33 16.95
CA ARG A 196 -15.26 -10.54 17.63
C ARG A 196 -14.91 -9.04 17.69
N LYS A 197 -13.64 -8.71 17.96
CA LYS A 197 -13.17 -7.32 17.95
C LYS A 197 -13.33 -6.70 16.55
N ILE A 198 -12.88 -7.39 15.50
CA ILE A 198 -13.00 -6.93 14.10
C ILE A 198 -14.48 -6.81 13.71
N ALA A 199 -15.33 -7.76 14.14
CA ALA A 199 -16.75 -7.73 13.85
C ALA A 199 -17.48 -6.48 14.39
N ARG A 200 -16.96 -5.85 15.45
CA ARG A 200 -17.51 -4.62 16.05
C ARG A 200 -17.08 -3.35 15.33
N ILE A 201 -16.14 -3.43 14.39
CA ILE A 201 -15.75 -2.27 13.58
C ILE A 201 -16.96 -1.87 12.74
N ILE A 202 -17.39 -0.63 12.86
CA ILE A 202 -18.48 -0.05 12.08
C ILE A 202 -17.86 0.58 10.85
N SER A 203 -18.40 0.29 9.66
CA SER A 203 -18.01 0.97 8.43
C SER A 203 -18.19 2.48 8.60
N ARG A 204 -17.13 3.23 8.42
CA ARG A 204 -17.16 4.70 8.48
C ARG A 204 -16.57 5.24 7.19
N VAL A 205 -17.29 6.15 6.57
CA VAL A 205 -16.68 7.05 5.59
C VAL A 205 -16.00 8.14 6.41
N ALA A 206 -14.69 8.07 6.53
CA ALA A 206 -13.93 9.11 7.20
C ALA A 206 -13.90 10.34 6.30
N TYR A 207 -14.60 11.41 6.70
CA TYR A 207 -14.59 12.69 6.02
C TYR A 207 -13.58 13.61 6.69
N VAL A 208 -12.49 13.92 6.01
CA VAL A 208 -11.58 15.01 6.41
C VAL A 208 -12.02 16.26 5.66
N LYS A 209 -12.55 17.23 6.39
CA LYS A 209 -12.87 18.55 5.80
C LYS A 209 -11.55 19.18 5.33
N ARG A 210 -11.42 19.38 4.02
CA ARG A 210 -10.24 19.98 3.39
C ARG A 210 -10.61 21.37 2.88
N ASP A 211 -9.78 22.35 3.21
CA ASP A 211 -9.81 23.63 2.52
C ASP A 211 -8.98 23.51 1.23
N ARG A 212 -9.66 23.09 0.16
CA ARG A 212 -9.05 22.84 -1.15
C ARG A 212 -8.33 24.08 -1.71
N GLY A 213 -8.83 25.28 -1.41
CA GLY A 213 -8.20 26.54 -1.83
C GLY A 213 -6.87 26.79 -1.14
N LEU A 214 -6.84 26.63 0.19
CA LEU A 214 -5.63 26.80 0.99
C LEU A 214 -4.59 25.72 0.66
N GLU A 215 -5.00 24.47 0.46
CA GLU A 215 -4.09 23.40 0.07
C GLU A 215 -3.47 23.64 -1.31
N ARG A 216 -4.26 24.11 -2.28
CA ARG A 216 -3.75 24.50 -3.60
C ARG A 216 -2.71 25.62 -3.51
N GLN A 217 -2.95 26.65 -2.70
CA GLN A 217 -1.99 27.74 -2.47
C GLN A 217 -0.66 27.21 -1.90
N LYS A 218 -0.71 26.28 -0.94
CA LYS A 218 0.49 25.65 -0.37
C LYS A 218 1.27 24.85 -1.40
N ILE A 219 0.56 24.11 -2.26
CA ILE A 219 1.17 23.33 -3.36
C ILE A 219 1.87 24.29 -4.34
N CYS A 220 1.20 25.34 -4.78
CA CYS A 220 1.78 26.36 -5.67
C CYS A 220 3.04 27.00 -5.03
N PHE A 221 2.96 27.38 -3.76
CA PHE A 221 4.10 27.94 -3.04
C PHE A 221 5.29 26.95 -2.97
N TYR A 222 5.00 25.67 -2.68
CA TYR A 222 6.02 24.63 -2.63
C TYR A 222 6.74 24.47 -3.97
N TYR A 223 6.00 24.39 -5.07
CA TYR A 223 6.59 24.25 -6.40
C TYR A 223 7.40 25.50 -6.80
N ALA A 224 6.88 26.69 -6.56
CA ALA A 224 7.57 27.93 -6.86
C ALA A 224 8.88 28.07 -6.08
N LYS A 225 8.91 27.63 -4.81
CA LYS A 225 10.08 27.76 -3.95
C LYS A 225 11.10 26.63 -4.11
N PHE A 226 10.66 25.38 -4.13
CA PHE A 226 11.52 24.21 -4.00
C PHE A 226 11.65 23.39 -5.29
N LYS A 227 10.75 23.56 -6.26
CA LYS A 227 10.71 22.82 -7.52
C LYS A 227 10.84 23.72 -8.75
N LYS A 228 11.27 24.96 -8.58
CA LYS A 228 11.38 25.99 -9.62
C LYS A 228 12.07 25.51 -10.91
N HIS A 229 13.10 24.69 -10.79
CA HIS A 229 13.87 24.15 -11.93
C HIS A 229 13.50 22.69 -12.26
N GLY A 230 12.44 22.15 -11.64
CA GLY A 230 11.95 20.80 -11.88
C GLY A 230 11.36 20.62 -13.29
N GLN A 231 11.27 19.38 -13.73
CA GLN A 231 10.71 19.03 -15.05
C GLN A 231 9.30 19.58 -15.27
N PHE A 232 8.45 19.49 -14.26
CA PHE A 232 7.08 20.01 -14.34
C PHE A 232 7.04 21.52 -14.57
N MET A 233 7.84 22.31 -13.85
CA MET A 233 7.90 23.77 -14.05
C MET A 233 8.42 24.14 -15.43
N LYS A 234 9.40 23.39 -15.97
CA LYS A 234 9.86 23.56 -17.35
C LYS A 234 8.76 23.24 -18.37
N LYS A 235 8.00 22.15 -18.11
CA LYS A 235 6.84 21.76 -18.93
C LYS A 235 5.81 22.87 -19.00
N LEU A 236 5.39 23.41 -17.83
CA LEU A 236 4.46 24.53 -17.73
C LEU A 236 4.94 25.74 -18.56
N TYR A 237 6.18 26.14 -18.33
CA TYR A 237 6.76 27.29 -19.02
C TYR A 237 6.80 27.12 -20.55
N ASN A 238 7.21 25.93 -21.01
CA ASN A 238 7.27 25.61 -22.45
C ASN A 238 5.86 25.58 -23.10
N ALA A 239 4.83 25.23 -22.32
CA ALA A 239 3.44 25.26 -22.76
C ALA A 239 2.78 26.66 -22.65
N GLY A 240 3.54 27.65 -22.19
CA GLY A 240 3.04 29.03 -22.06
C GLY A 240 2.19 29.30 -20.83
N TYR A 241 2.23 28.39 -19.83
CA TYR A 241 1.42 28.51 -18.61
C TYR A 241 2.26 28.93 -17.40
N TYR A 242 1.61 29.66 -16.50
CA TYR A 242 2.18 30.01 -15.20
C TYR A 242 1.42 29.28 -14.10
N LEU A 243 2.14 28.77 -13.11
CA LEU A 243 1.63 27.92 -12.05
C LEU A 243 0.41 28.53 -11.31
N HIS A 244 0.46 29.82 -11.00
CA HIS A 244 -0.59 30.50 -10.24
C HIS A 244 -1.86 30.76 -11.07
N TYR A 245 -1.71 30.78 -12.40
CA TYR A 245 -2.82 31.07 -13.32
C TYR A 245 -3.52 29.82 -13.85
N LEU A 246 -3.06 28.63 -13.49
CA LEU A 246 -3.73 27.39 -13.83
C LEU A 246 -5.19 27.42 -13.33
N PRO A 247 -6.11 26.71 -14.01
CA PRO A 247 -7.49 26.59 -13.57
C PRO A 247 -7.58 26.19 -12.09
N LYS A 248 -8.57 26.72 -11.39
CA LYS A 248 -8.76 26.44 -9.95
C LYS A 248 -9.02 24.96 -9.64
N GLU A 249 -9.39 24.20 -10.64
CA GLU A 249 -9.61 22.76 -10.61
C GLU A 249 -8.29 21.95 -10.68
N VAL A 250 -7.17 22.59 -11.02
CA VAL A 250 -5.85 21.98 -11.10
C VAL A 250 -5.08 22.21 -9.81
N GLY A 251 -4.46 21.17 -9.28
CA GLY A 251 -3.74 21.22 -8.00
C GLY A 251 -4.64 20.95 -6.78
N VAL A 252 -5.77 20.29 -6.99
CA VAL A 252 -6.72 19.93 -5.93
C VAL A 252 -6.27 18.64 -5.26
N ASP A 253 -6.12 18.65 -3.93
CA ASP A 253 -5.77 17.47 -3.15
C ASP A 253 -7.02 16.66 -2.83
N LEU A 254 -7.01 15.38 -3.22
CA LEU A 254 -8.11 14.43 -3.04
C LEU A 254 -7.72 13.33 -2.06
N ALA A 255 -8.71 12.69 -1.44
CA ALA A 255 -8.47 11.67 -0.41
C ALA A 255 -7.70 10.46 -0.96
N GLU A 256 -7.89 10.14 -2.22
CA GLU A 256 -7.30 9.01 -2.93
C GLU A 256 -5.94 9.33 -3.56
N GLN A 257 -5.39 10.54 -3.36
CA GLN A 257 -4.12 10.97 -3.96
C GLN A 257 -2.95 10.02 -3.62
N PHE A 258 -3.00 9.33 -2.48
CA PHE A 258 -1.96 8.37 -2.10
C PHE A 258 -1.92 7.11 -2.97
N LEU A 259 -2.95 6.85 -3.78
CA LEU A 259 -3.00 5.72 -4.72
C LEU A 259 -2.11 5.93 -5.95
N VAL A 260 -1.64 7.16 -6.18
CA VAL A 260 -0.74 7.48 -7.29
C VAL A 260 0.51 8.20 -6.81
N ILE A 261 1.62 7.98 -7.52
CA ILE A 261 2.91 8.61 -7.22
C ILE A 261 2.94 10.02 -7.81
N THR A 262 2.30 10.21 -8.97
CA THR A 262 2.26 11.51 -9.67
C THR A 262 1.57 12.55 -8.79
N PRO A 263 2.22 13.68 -8.48
CA PRO A 263 1.60 14.72 -7.65
C PRO A 263 0.32 15.29 -8.27
N ALA A 264 -0.65 15.67 -7.42
CA ALA A 264 -1.96 16.15 -7.84
C ALA A 264 -1.88 17.26 -8.91
N ILE A 265 -1.03 18.26 -8.69
CA ILE A 265 -0.90 19.39 -9.62
C ILE A 265 -0.33 18.97 -10.98
N GLU A 266 0.52 17.94 -11.02
CA GLU A 266 1.15 17.48 -12.24
C GLU A 266 0.16 16.68 -13.10
N TRP A 267 -0.48 15.64 -12.55
CA TRP A 267 -1.42 14.84 -13.33
C TRP A 267 -2.71 15.59 -13.67
N GLN A 268 -3.18 16.49 -12.80
CA GLN A 268 -4.37 17.29 -13.09
C GLN A 268 -4.08 18.32 -14.18
N PHE A 269 -2.89 18.91 -14.18
CA PHE A 269 -2.46 19.76 -15.28
C PHE A 269 -2.40 19.00 -16.60
N ASP A 270 -1.74 17.84 -16.61
CA ASP A 270 -1.60 17.02 -17.82
C ASP A 270 -2.95 16.56 -18.37
N LEU A 271 -3.86 16.17 -17.47
CA LEU A 271 -5.23 15.82 -17.85
C LEU A 271 -6.00 17.02 -18.37
N TRP A 272 -5.85 18.18 -17.74
CA TRP A 272 -6.50 19.41 -18.21
C TRP A 272 -5.96 19.82 -19.59
N ASP A 273 -4.67 19.94 -19.76
CA ASP A 273 -4.03 20.37 -20.99
C ASP A 273 -4.32 19.44 -22.18
N SER A 274 -4.27 18.12 -21.95
CA SER A 274 -4.47 17.13 -23.01
C SER A 274 -5.92 16.79 -23.30
N PHE A 275 -6.84 17.07 -22.36
CA PHE A 275 -8.23 16.63 -22.47
C PHE A 275 -9.23 17.76 -22.21
N PHE A 276 -9.35 18.29 -20.98
CA PHE A 276 -10.41 19.25 -20.65
C PHE A 276 -10.28 20.60 -21.35
N ASN A 277 -9.07 21.07 -21.64
CA ASN A 277 -8.79 22.32 -22.35
C ASN A 277 -9.25 22.31 -23.82
N ARG A 278 -9.64 21.14 -24.33
CA ARG A 278 -10.16 20.96 -25.69
C ARG A 278 -11.67 20.80 -25.74
N LEU A 279 -12.31 20.83 -24.60
CA LEU A 279 -13.76 20.69 -24.48
C LEU A 279 -14.44 22.03 -24.24
N GLU A 280 -15.49 22.29 -25.01
CA GLU A 280 -16.31 23.48 -24.88
C GLU A 280 -17.57 23.18 -24.04
N LYS A 281 -18.24 24.24 -23.58
CA LYS A 281 -19.52 24.11 -22.89
C LYS A 281 -20.55 23.39 -23.78
N GLY A 282 -21.10 22.30 -23.27
CA GLY A 282 -22.06 21.45 -23.98
C GLY A 282 -21.48 20.13 -24.48
N ASP A 283 -20.17 20.03 -24.67
CA ASP A 283 -19.50 18.82 -25.07
C ASP A 283 -19.73 17.68 -24.08
N THR A 284 -19.74 16.46 -24.60
CA THR A 284 -19.97 15.26 -23.78
C THR A 284 -18.84 14.25 -23.95
N PHE A 285 -18.55 13.53 -22.88
CA PHE A 285 -17.60 12.43 -22.88
C PHE A 285 -18.09 11.26 -22.01
N SER A 286 -17.58 10.07 -22.26
CA SER A 286 -17.88 8.89 -21.45
C SER A 286 -16.87 8.74 -20.32
N GLU A 287 -17.26 8.03 -19.24
CA GLU A 287 -16.39 7.64 -18.15
C GLU A 287 -15.19 6.80 -18.68
N VAL A 288 -15.44 5.91 -19.64
CA VAL A 288 -14.38 5.10 -20.25
C VAL A 288 -13.33 5.97 -20.92
N TYR A 289 -13.75 6.94 -21.75
CA TYR A 289 -12.82 7.85 -22.42
C TYR A 289 -12.03 8.73 -21.44
N PHE A 290 -12.67 9.17 -20.35
CA PHE A 290 -11.98 9.86 -19.27
C PHE A 290 -10.88 8.99 -18.67
N PHE A 291 -11.17 7.72 -18.35
CA PHE A 291 -10.17 6.83 -17.76
C PHE A 291 -9.04 6.45 -18.73
N GLU A 292 -9.30 6.39 -20.02
CA GLU A 292 -8.21 6.28 -21.02
C GLU A 292 -7.22 7.44 -20.89
N LYS A 293 -7.71 8.66 -20.78
CA LYS A 293 -6.86 9.86 -20.60
C LYS A 293 -6.18 9.89 -19.23
N PHE A 294 -6.92 9.55 -18.17
CA PHE A 294 -6.41 9.52 -16.80
C PHE A 294 -5.23 8.54 -16.64
N ARG A 295 -5.34 7.35 -17.21
CA ARG A 295 -4.26 6.34 -17.20
C ARG A 295 -2.94 6.82 -17.83
N LEU A 296 -3.01 7.73 -18.78
CA LEU A 296 -1.81 8.26 -19.45
C LEU A 296 -1.04 9.27 -18.59
N VAL A 297 -1.70 9.90 -17.62
CA VAL A 297 -1.11 11.00 -16.85
C VAL A 297 -0.75 10.63 -15.42
N VAL A 298 -1.17 9.44 -14.95
CA VAL A 298 -0.88 8.98 -13.58
C VAL A 298 0.07 7.79 -13.57
N THR A 299 0.91 7.76 -12.54
CA THR A 299 1.69 6.57 -12.18
C THR A 299 1.13 6.05 -10.86
N ASN A 300 0.55 4.86 -10.86
CA ASN A 300 -0.01 4.26 -9.66
C ASN A 300 1.09 3.87 -8.66
N VAL A 301 0.73 3.85 -7.38
CA VAL A 301 1.56 3.26 -6.34
C VAL A 301 1.59 1.76 -6.56
N SER A 302 2.78 1.18 -6.59
CA SER A 302 2.91 -0.26 -6.57
C SER A 302 2.40 -0.79 -5.23
N THR A 303 1.39 -1.64 -5.25
CA THR A 303 0.90 -2.36 -4.07
C THR A 303 1.31 -3.83 -4.16
N ILE A 304 1.38 -4.52 -3.04
CA ILE A 304 1.71 -5.95 -2.97
C ILE A 304 0.59 -6.79 -3.61
N TRP A 305 -0.62 -6.27 -3.60
CA TRP A 305 -1.82 -6.92 -4.10
C TRP A 305 -1.87 -6.89 -5.63
N PRO A 306 -2.58 -7.85 -6.27
CA PRO A 306 -2.75 -7.85 -7.73
C PRO A 306 -3.09 -6.46 -8.22
N PRO A 307 -2.65 -6.10 -9.45
CA PRO A 307 -2.94 -4.79 -10.01
C PRO A 307 -4.45 -4.56 -9.93
N SER A 308 -4.84 -3.82 -8.90
CA SER A 308 -6.21 -3.41 -8.73
C SER A 308 -6.37 -2.09 -9.45
N ASP A 309 -7.49 -1.89 -10.08
CA ASP A 309 -7.89 -0.58 -10.61
C ASP A 309 -8.24 0.41 -9.47
N GLU A 310 -7.74 0.14 -8.24
CA GLU A 310 -7.95 0.98 -7.06
C GLU A 310 -7.56 2.45 -7.29
N TYR A 311 -6.47 2.68 -8.06
CA TYR A 311 -6.06 4.04 -8.40
C TYR A 311 -7.10 4.80 -9.26
N LEU A 312 -8.02 4.09 -9.94
CA LEU A 312 -9.13 4.70 -10.66
C LEU A 312 -10.12 5.38 -9.70
N LYS A 313 -10.14 4.99 -8.43
CA LYS A 313 -10.91 5.71 -7.39
C LYS A 313 -10.49 7.17 -7.28
N LEU A 314 -9.21 7.49 -7.50
CA LEU A 314 -8.75 8.87 -7.57
C LEU A 314 -9.37 9.60 -8.77
N GLY A 315 -9.47 8.95 -9.94
CA GLY A 315 -10.13 9.50 -11.12
C GLY A 315 -11.62 9.77 -10.88
N LEU A 316 -12.33 8.82 -10.22
CA LEU A 316 -13.73 9.01 -9.83
C LEU A 316 -13.89 10.18 -8.85
N ALA A 317 -13.04 10.24 -7.82
CA ALA A 317 -13.07 11.37 -6.86
C ALA A 317 -12.81 12.72 -7.53
N TYR A 318 -12.00 12.75 -8.61
CA TYR A 318 -11.82 13.97 -9.39
C TYR A 318 -13.06 14.32 -10.24
N ILE A 319 -13.68 13.33 -10.85
CA ILE A 319 -14.98 13.51 -11.54
C ILE A 319 -16.02 14.07 -10.56
N ASP A 320 -16.19 13.48 -9.38
CA ASP A 320 -17.12 13.92 -8.37
C ASP A 320 -16.85 15.36 -7.96
N TYR A 321 -15.59 15.72 -7.76
CA TYR A 321 -15.19 17.10 -7.50
C TYR A 321 -15.58 18.06 -8.63
N LEU A 322 -15.40 17.68 -9.90
CA LEU A 322 -15.80 18.51 -11.04
C LEU A 322 -17.32 18.64 -11.16
N VAL A 323 -18.08 17.61 -10.77
CA VAL A 323 -19.54 17.66 -10.66
C VAL A 323 -19.97 18.61 -9.54
N GLU A 324 -19.41 18.45 -8.33
CA GLU A 324 -19.69 19.30 -7.16
C GLU A 324 -19.43 20.78 -7.44
N THR A 325 -18.37 21.08 -8.19
CA THR A 325 -17.97 22.46 -8.53
C THR A 325 -18.64 23.00 -9.79
N GLY A 326 -19.54 22.24 -10.39
CA GLY A 326 -20.34 22.64 -11.54
C GLY A 326 -19.54 22.81 -12.84
N VAL A 327 -18.39 22.16 -12.96
CA VAL A 327 -17.63 22.07 -14.22
C VAL A 327 -18.32 21.15 -15.20
N ILE A 328 -18.73 19.97 -14.71
CA ILE A 328 -19.41 18.96 -15.49
C ILE A 328 -20.77 18.61 -14.85
N GLY A 329 -21.64 17.99 -15.61
CA GLY A 329 -22.89 17.42 -15.15
C GLY A 329 -23.02 15.98 -15.58
N VAL A 330 -23.60 15.15 -14.71
CA VAL A 330 -23.87 13.73 -15.01
C VAL A 330 -25.04 13.63 -16.00
N ILE A 331 -24.90 12.78 -16.99
CA ILE A 331 -25.96 12.38 -17.93
C ILE A 331 -26.04 10.84 -17.96
N PRO A 332 -27.11 10.24 -18.48
CA PRO A 332 -27.28 8.77 -18.53
C PRO A 332 -26.06 8.03 -19.11
N GLU A 333 -25.97 6.73 -18.83
CA GLU A 333 -24.95 5.80 -19.37
C GLU A 333 -23.50 6.14 -18.98
N LYS A 334 -23.31 6.61 -17.74
CA LYS A 334 -21.97 6.99 -17.25
C LYS A 334 -21.25 7.96 -18.19
N ARG A 335 -21.99 8.99 -18.59
CA ARG A 335 -21.48 10.09 -19.41
C ARG A 335 -21.56 11.40 -18.66
N TYR A 336 -20.78 12.36 -19.10
CA TYR A 336 -20.68 13.69 -18.51
C TYR A 336 -20.81 14.75 -19.59
N ARG A 337 -21.35 15.92 -19.21
CA ARG A 337 -21.49 17.07 -20.09
C ARG A 337 -20.77 18.27 -19.47
N MET A 338 -19.95 18.97 -20.23
CA MET A 338 -19.34 20.24 -19.81
C MET A 338 -20.41 21.29 -19.56
N LYS A 339 -20.47 21.84 -18.35
CA LYS A 339 -21.34 22.95 -17.97
C LYS A 339 -20.64 24.30 -18.12
N ARG A 340 -19.32 24.31 -17.94
CA ARG A 340 -18.43 25.43 -18.18
C ARG A 340 -17.01 24.93 -18.47
N GLU A 341 -16.22 25.73 -19.09
CA GLU A 341 -14.82 25.47 -19.34
C GLU A 341 -13.98 25.60 -18.06
N MET A 342 -12.84 24.94 -18.05
CA MET A 342 -11.80 25.08 -17.04
C MET A 342 -10.77 26.09 -17.58
N VAL A 343 -10.97 27.36 -17.23
CA VAL A 343 -10.15 28.46 -17.75
C VAL A 343 -9.04 28.84 -16.78
N CYS A 344 -7.91 29.29 -17.34
CA CYS A 344 -6.84 29.88 -16.57
C CYS A 344 -7.32 31.13 -15.80
N ILE A 345 -6.83 31.31 -14.59
CA ILE A 345 -7.11 32.49 -13.78
C ILE A 345 -6.29 33.64 -14.37
N HIS A 346 -6.92 34.60 -15.01
CA HIS A 346 -6.23 35.84 -15.37
C HIS A 346 -6.28 36.78 -14.17
N GLU A 347 -5.13 37.28 -13.70
CA GLU A 347 -5.16 38.48 -12.87
C GLU A 347 -5.76 39.58 -13.70
N ALA A 348 -6.85 40.19 -13.23
CA ALA A 348 -7.26 41.46 -13.74
C ALA A 348 -6.08 42.43 -13.52
N VAL A 349 -5.43 42.79 -14.60
CA VAL A 349 -4.40 43.85 -14.58
C VAL A 349 -5.16 45.11 -14.21
N HIS A 350 -5.03 45.53 -12.96
CA HIS A 350 -5.45 46.84 -12.47
C HIS A 350 -4.26 47.77 -12.51
#